data_37dde5de49a257d81999893d525a9b8f
#
_entry.id   37dde5de49a257d81999893d525a9b8f
#
_cell.length_a   1.000
_cell.length_b   1.000
_cell.length_c   1.000
_cell.angle_alpha   90.00
_cell.angle_beta   90.00
_cell.angle_gamma   90.00
#
_symmetry.space_group_name_H-M   'P 1'
#
loop_
_entity.id
_entity.type
_entity.pdbx_description
1 polymer ?
#
loop_
_entity_poly.entity_id
_entity_poly.type
_entity_poly.pdbx_seq_one_letter_code
_entity_poly.pdbx_strand_id
1 'polypeptide(L)'
;KVVYISLGKKYGDFIIELCQSLNLNIGKYFTGKILDSFIVGVLSGIGLYFLKSEYALLFGTLMGVMNMVPYFGPVIGMAPVVIINLFSNPTIALTSLIYLIIIQQVEVTFIEPKIVGGQLGLSPFFTILAVTVGGGFFGIPGMILSAPVMGVIKIYFCEFVNRRHDKIQME
;
A
#
# COMPACT_ATOMS: atom_id res chain seq x y z
N LYS A 1 3.12 -32.47 2.17
CA LYS A 1 3.90 -33.72 2.16
C LYS A 1 5.28 -33.55 1.52
N VAL A 2 5.42 -32.85 0.37
CA VAL A 2 6.71 -32.64 -0.32
C VAL A 2 7.74 -31.90 0.55
N VAL A 3 7.31 -30.87 1.29
CA VAL A 3 8.16 -30.07 2.18
C VAL A 3 8.76 -30.89 3.33
N TYR A 4 7.98 -31.84 3.88
CA TYR A 4 8.47 -32.73 4.96
C TYR A 4 9.51 -33.73 4.49
N ILE A 5 9.45 -34.13 3.23
CA ILE A 5 10.37 -35.13 2.66
C ILE A 5 11.74 -34.50 2.39
N SER A 6 11.78 -33.22 1.98
CA SER A 6 13.03 -32.53 1.58
C SER A 6 13.81 -31.89 2.74
N LEU A 7 13.15 -31.46 3.82
CA LEU A 7 13.75 -30.54 4.81
C LEU A 7 13.69 -31.04 6.26
N GLY A 8 13.15 -32.22 6.52
CA GLY A 8 12.96 -32.75 7.88
C GLY A 8 11.81 -32.05 8.64
N LYS A 9 11.27 -32.74 9.66
CA LYS A 9 10.06 -32.34 10.37
C LYS A 9 10.14 -30.94 10.97
N LYS A 10 11.28 -30.57 11.57
CA LYS A 10 11.49 -29.29 12.26
C LYS A 10 11.51 -28.07 11.31
N TYR A 11 12.09 -28.23 10.12
CA TYR A 11 12.09 -27.18 9.09
C TYR A 11 10.80 -27.17 8.26
N GLY A 12 10.16 -28.32 8.11
CA GLY A 12 8.89 -28.44 7.41
C GLY A 12 7.75 -27.71 8.13
N ASP A 13 7.61 -27.92 9.44
CA ASP A 13 6.61 -27.24 10.27
C ASP A 13 6.81 -25.72 10.24
N PHE A 14 8.05 -25.28 10.37
CA PHE A 14 8.42 -23.88 10.30
C PHE A 14 8.03 -23.21 8.96
N ILE A 15 8.34 -23.84 7.83
CA ILE A 15 7.98 -23.29 6.51
C ILE A 15 6.47 -23.23 6.33
N ILE A 16 5.74 -24.22 6.82
CA ILE A 16 4.27 -24.22 6.72
C ILE A 16 3.67 -23.13 7.59
N GLU A 17 4.12 -22.95 8.83
CA GLU A 17 3.67 -21.90 9.74
C GLU A 17 3.98 -20.51 9.17
N LEU A 18 5.17 -20.34 8.60
CA LEU A 18 5.59 -19.13 7.94
C LEU A 18 4.69 -18.82 6.72
N CYS A 19 4.47 -19.80 5.84
CA CYS A 19 3.58 -19.64 4.68
C CYS A 19 2.14 -19.31 5.07
N GLN A 20 1.63 -19.87 6.16
CA GLN A 20 0.29 -19.57 6.66
C GLN A 20 0.21 -18.16 7.24
N SER A 21 1.20 -17.75 8.04
CA SER A 21 1.28 -16.40 8.59
C SER A 21 1.43 -15.34 7.50
N LEU A 22 2.23 -15.62 6.48
CA LEU A 22 2.38 -14.76 5.31
C LEU A 22 1.07 -14.61 4.55
N ASN A 23 0.39 -15.71 4.26
CA ASN A 23 -0.87 -15.69 3.52
C ASN A 23 -1.95 -14.88 4.26
N LEU A 24 -2.04 -15.02 5.59
CA LEU A 24 -2.96 -14.26 6.42
C LEU A 24 -2.64 -12.76 6.44
N ASN A 25 -1.38 -12.39 6.61
CA ASN A 25 -0.96 -10.99 6.71
C ASN A 25 -1.06 -10.28 5.35
N ILE A 26 -0.67 -10.95 4.27
CA ILE A 26 -0.80 -10.43 2.90
C ILE A 26 -2.28 -10.28 2.54
N GLY A 27 -3.12 -11.28 2.83
CA GLY A 27 -4.55 -11.21 2.56
C GLY A 27 -5.23 -10.05 3.30
N LYS A 28 -4.92 -9.88 4.59
CA LYS A 28 -5.43 -8.75 5.39
C LYS A 28 -4.96 -7.40 4.85
N TYR A 29 -3.68 -7.30 4.45
CA TYR A 29 -3.14 -6.09 3.85
C TYR A 29 -3.89 -5.72 2.56
N PHE A 30 -4.06 -6.66 1.63
CA PHE A 30 -4.79 -6.40 0.39
C PHE A 30 -6.24 -6.02 0.63
N THR A 31 -6.94 -6.75 1.49
CA THR A 31 -8.33 -6.43 1.83
C THR A 31 -8.43 -5.04 2.47
N GLY A 32 -7.54 -4.73 3.40
CA GLY A 32 -7.46 -3.41 4.02
C GLY A 32 -7.17 -2.31 2.99
N LYS A 33 -6.19 -2.52 2.10
CA LYS A 33 -5.80 -1.51 1.11
C LYS A 33 -6.88 -1.29 0.04
N ILE A 34 -7.61 -2.33 -0.36
CA ILE A 34 -8.76 -2.19 -1.27
C ILE A 34 -9.87 -1.36 -0.60
N LEU A 35 -10.19 -1.65 0.66
CA LEU A 35 -11.21 -0.91 1.40
C LEU A 35 -10.80 0.55 1.61
N ASP A 36 -9.57 0.79 2.01
CA ASP A 36 -8.98 2.12 2.15
C ASP A 36 -9.06 2.92 0.83
N SER A 37 -8.59 2.33 -0.26
CA SER A 37 -8.63 2.91 -1.60
C SER A 37 -10.06 3.22 -2.07
N PHE A 38 -11.01 2.35 -1.75
CA PHE A 38 -12.42 2.59 -2.05
C PHE A 38 -12.97 3.81 -1.28
N ILE A 39 -12.67 3.91 0.02
CA ILE A 39 -13.09 5.06 0.85
C ILE A 39 -12.47 6.36 0.31
N VAL A 40 -11.18 6.37 0.03
CA VAL A 40 -10.48 7.54 -0.53
C VAL A 40 -11.08 7.94 -1.88
N GLY A 41 -11.37 6.96 -2.74
CA GLY A 41 -12.01 7.22 -4.03
C GLY A 41 -13.39 7.86 -3.90
N VAL A 42 -14.23 7.33 -3.00
CA VAL A 42 -15.57 7.87 -2.72
C VAL A 42 -15.49 9.28 -2.14
N LEU A 43 -14.65 9.49 -1.11
CA LEU A 43 -14.49 10.81 -0.51
C LEU A 43 -13.97 11.83 -1.52
N SER A 44 -12.96 11.45 -2.32
CA SER A 44 -12.42 12.32 -3.38
C SER A 44 -13.49 12.67 -4.41
N GLY A 45 -14.25 11.68 -4.88
CA GLY A 45 -15.32 11.90 -5.86
C GLY A 45 -16.43 12.81 -5.35
N ILE A 46 -16.91 12.58 -4.12
CA ILE A 46 -17.94 13.40 -3.49
C ILE A 46 -17.46 14.86 -3.35
N GLY A 47 -16.28 15.08 -2.83
CA GLY A 47 -15.78 16.44 -2.65
C GLY A 47 -15.51 17.17 -3.96
N LEU A 48 -14.95 16.49 -4.96
CA LEU A 48 -14.76 17.06 -6.30
C LEU A 48 -16.11 17.40 -6.97
N TYR A 49 -17.16 16.63 -6.72
CA TYR A 49 -18.50 16.93 -7.17
C TYR A 49 -19.04 18.24 -6.55
N PHE A 50 -18.88 18.42 -5.24
CA PHE A 50 -19.27 19.67 -4.58
C PHE A 50 -18.44 20.87 -5.02
N LEU A 51 -17.19 20.65 -5.40
CA LEU A 51 -16.30 21.68 -5.97
C LEU A 51 -16.60 21.97 -7.44
N LYS A 52 -17.64 21.33 -8.03
CA LYS A 52 -18.06 21.50 -9.42
C LYS A 52 -17.00 21.11 -10.46
N SER A 53 -16.16 20.14 -10.13
CA SER A 53 -15.28 19.51 -11.11
C SER A 53 -16.10 18.72 -12.13
N GLU A 54 -15.88 18.94 -13.41
CA GLU A 54 -16.66 18.33 -14.51
C GLU A 54 -16.59 16.80 -14.51
N TYR A 55 -15.45 16.23 -14.11
CA TYR A 55 -15.20 14.78 -14.14
C TYR A 55 -15.06 14.19 -12.74
N ALA A 56 -15.82 14.69 -11.76
CA ALA A 56 -15.68 14.31 -10.35
C ALA A 56 -15.73 12.79 -10.11
N LEU A 57 -16.63 12.07 -10.76
CA LEU A 57 -16.74 10.61 -10.64
C LEU A 57 -15.50 9.90 -11.20
N LEU A 58 -15.02 10.31 -12.37
CA LEU A 58 -13.84 9.76 -13.00
C LEU A 58 -12.61 10.01 -12.12
N PHE A 59 -12.46 11.23 -11.61
CA PHE A 59 -11.35 11.61 -10.75
C PHE A 59 -11.39 10.90 -9.39
N GLY A 60 -12.57 10.73 -8.81
CA GLY A 60 -12.72 9.93 -7.59
C GLY A 60 -12.31 8.47 -7.81
N THR A 61 -12.73 7.87 -8.92
CA THR A 61 -12.31 6.51 -9.29
C THR A 61 -10.80 6.42 -9.50
N LEU A 62 -10.22 7.39 -10.21
CA LEU A 62 -8.79 7.47 -10.44
C LEU A 62 -8.01 7.58 -9.13
N MET A 63 -8.45 8.47 -8.22
CA MET A 63 -7.84 8.63 -6.89
C MET A 63 -7.88 7.32 -6.10
N GLY A 64 -9.02 6.62 -6.10
CA GLY A 64 -9.16 5.33 -5.43
C GLY A 64 -8.21 4.28 -6.02
N VAL A 65 -8.16 4.13 -7.34
CA VAL A 65 -7.25 3.16 -8.00
C VAL A 65 -5.79 3.50 -7.73
N MET A 66 -5.41 4.77 -7.87
CA MET A 66 -4.02 5.19 -7.63
C MET A 66 -3.63 5.04 -6.16
N ASN A 67 -4.57 5.20 -5.22
CA ASN A 67 -4.31 5.02 -3.79
C ASN A 67 -3.86 3.60 -3.41
N MET A 68 -4.03 2.61 -4.29
CA MET A 68 -3.45 1.27 -4.08
C MET A 68 -1.92 1.26 -4.10
N VAL A 69 -1.30 2.28 -4.72
CA VAL A 69 0.17 2.43 -4.77
C VAL A 69 0.63 3.29 -3.60
N PRO A 70 1.34 2.73 -2.60
CA PRO A 70 1.79 3.50 -1.44
C PRO A 70 2.67 4.68 -1.83
N TYR A 71 2.47 5.83 -1.22
CA TYR A 71 3.19 7.11 -1.38
C TYR A 71 3.11 7.76 -2.75
N PHE A 72 3.29 7.03 -3.84
CA PHE A 72 3.28 7.57 -5.21
C PHE A 72 1.87 7.72 -5.78
N GLY A 73 0.96 6.84 -5.35
CA GLY A 73 -0.41 6.82 -5.86
C GLY A 73 -1.14 8.14 -5.75
N PRO A 74 -1.20 8.77 -4.58
CA PRO A 74 -1.84 10.06 -4.39
C PRO A 74 -1.30 11.15 -5.33
N VAL A 75 0.02 11.24 -5.47
CA VAL A 75 0.66 12.26 -6.32
C VAL A 75 0.33 12.03 -7.80
N ILE A 76 0.43 10.77 -8.26
CA ILE A 76 0.09 10.38 -9.63
C ILE A 76 -1.40 10.60 -9.90
N GLY A 77 -2.27 10.30 -8.92
CA GLY A 77 -3.71 10.50 -9.05
C GLY A 77 -4.14 11.97 -9.07
N MET A 78 -3.52 12.83 -8.24
CA MET A 78 -3.84 14.26 -8.18
C MET A 78 -3.41 15.03 -9.44
N ALA A 79 -2.30 14.65 -10.07
CA ALA A 79 -1.75 15.40 -11.20
C ALA A 79 -2.77 15.58 -12.35
N PRO A 80 -3.42 14.53 -12.90
CA PRO A 80 -4.41 14.72 -13.97
C PRO A 80 -5.65 15.49 -13.49
N VAL A 81 -6.08 15.34 -12.22
CA VAL A 81 -7.21 16.09 -11.66
C VAL A 81 -6.94 17.59 -11.73
N VAL A 82 -5.76 18.00 -11.25
CA VAL A 82 -5.37 19.41 -11.23
C VAL A 82 -5.17 19.95 -12.64
N ILE A 83 -4.47 19.21 -13.49
CA ILE A 83 -4.18 19.64 -14.88
C ILE A 83 -5.49 19.83 -15.67
N ILE A 84 -6.41 18.88 -15.62
CA ILE A 84 -7.65 18.96 -16.40
C ILE A 84 -8.54 20.08 -15.86
N ASN A 85 -8.72 20.21 -14.53
CA ASN A 85 -9.47 21.31 -13.95
C ASN A 85 -8.83 22.68 -14.24
N LEU A 86 -7.51 22.77 -14.42
CA LEU A 86 -6.82 24.01 -14.74
C LEU A 86 -7.23 24.56 -16.11
N PHE A 87 -7.48 23.67 -17.08
CA PHE A 87 -7.97 24.08 -18.41
C PHE A 87 -9.43 24.57 -18.39
N SER A 88 -10.26 24.05 -17.49
CA SER A 88 -11.64 24.48 -17.34
C SER A 88 -11.76 25.74 -16.47
N ASN A 89 -11.19 25.72 -15.28
CA ASN A 89 -11.22 26.84 -14.33
C ASN A 89 -10.06 26.74 -13.31
N PRO A 90 -9.15 27.72 -13.29
CA PRO A 90 -8.03 27.75 -12.35
C PRO A 90 -8.44 27.73 -10.86
N THR A 91 -9.58 28.33 -10.53
CA THR A 91 -10.09 28.31 -9.15
C THR A 91 -10.52 26.91 -8.74
N ILE A 92 -11.20 26.17 -9.63
CA ILE A 92 -11.58 24.77 -9.39
C ILE A 92 -10.33 23.89 -9.26
N ALA A 93 -9.30 24.11 -10.09
CA ALA A 93 -8.04 23.39 -10.00
C ALA A 93 -7.37 23.57 -8.63
N LEU A 94 -7.25 24.83 -8.16
CA LEU A 94 -6.64 25.13 -6.89
C LEU A 94 -7.44 24.57 -5.69
N THR A 95 -8.74 24.76 -5.69
CA THR A 95 -9.61 24.22 -4.62
C THR A 95 -9.63 22.70 -4.60
N SER A 96 -9.61 22.06 -5.78
CA SER A 96 -9.49 20.59 -5.90
C SER A 96 -8.16 20.09 -5.36
N LEU A 97 -7.05 20.76 -5.66
CA LEU A 97 -5.73 20.40 -5.14
C LEU A 97 -5.71 20.48 -3.61
N ILE A 98 -6.16 21.59 -3.03
CA ILE A 98 -6.20 21.78 -1.59
C ILE A 98 -7.08 20.71 -0.93
N TYR A 99 -8.26 20.45 -1.48
CA TYR A 99 -9.17 19.44 -0.98
C TYR A 99 -8.53 18.04 -1.00
N LEU A 100 -7.92 17.65 -2.11
CA LEU A 100 -7.28 16.33 -2.25
C LEU A 100 -6.08 16.18 -1.29
N ILE A 101 -5.30 17.24 -1.05
CA ILE A 101 -4.24 17.22 -0.04
C ILE A 101 -4.84 16.99 1.36
N ILE A 102 -5.95 17.64 1.69
CA ILE A 102 -6.62 17.45 2.99
C ILE A 102 -7.11 16.00 3.12
N ILE A 103 -7.76 15.44 2.09
CA ILE A 103 -8.18 14.03 2.10
C ILE A 103 -7.00 13.09 2.30
N GLN A 104 -5.87 13.33 1.65
CA GLN A 104 -4.66 12.54 1.83
C GLN A 104 -4.12 12.61 3.26
N GLN A 105 -4.14 13.79 3.88
CA GLN A 105 -3.72 13.91 5.29
C GLN A 105 -4.66 13.18 6.23
N VAL A 106 -5.97 13.23 5.98
CA VAL A 106 -6.96 12.46 6.75
C VAL A 106 -6.76 10.96 6.54
N GLU A 107 -6.51 10.52 5.31
CA GLU A 107 -6.24 9.11 4.99
C GLU A 107 -5.02 8.60 5.75
N VAL A 108 -3.87 9.21 5.58
CA VAL A 108 -2.59 8.77 6.19
C VAL A 108 -2.66 8.81 7.72
N THR A 109 -3.37 9.80 8.29
CA THR A 109 -3.41 10.00 9.75
C THR A 109 -4.47 9.14 10.44
N PHE A 110 -5.63 8.93 9.81
CA PHE A 110 -6.77 8.31 10.48
C PHE A 110 -7.30 7.05 9.79
N ILE A 111 -7.39 7.03 8.45
CA ILE A 111 -8.04 5.95 7.70
C ILE A 111 -7.09 4.77 7.56
N GLU A 112 -5.91 4.99 6.98
CA GLU A 112 -4.93 3.95 6.74
C GLU A 112 -4.51 3.21 8.01
N PRO A 113 -4.19 3.87 9.16
CA PRO A 113 -3.82 3.16 10.38
C PRO A 113 -4.93 2.29 10.96
N LYS A 114 -6.20 2.67 10.76
CA LYS A 114 -7.35 1.91 11.26
C LYS A 114 -7.71 0.72 10.37
N ILE A 115 -7.57 0.85 9.07
CA ILE A 115 -8.02 -0.14 8.08
C ILE A 115 -6.88 -1.09 7.70
N VAL A 116 -5.75 -0.53 7.30
CA VAL A 116 -4.59 -1.30 6.86
C VAL A 116 -3.73 -1.69 8.06
N GLY A 117 -3.62 -0.79 9.04
CA GLY A 117 -2.82 -1.00 10.24
C GLY A 117 -1.34 -1.23 9.94
N GLY A 118 -0.57 -1.53 10.96
CA GLY A 118 0.85 -1.90 10.84
C GLY A 118 1.08 -3.36 10.41
N GLN A 119 0.20 -3.95 9.60
CA GLN A 119 0.15 -5.38 9.32
C GLN A 119 1.45 -5.95 8.72
N LEU A 120 2.18 -5.14 7.96
CA LEU A 120 3.49 -5.53 7.41
C LEU A 120 4.66 -5.02 8.28
N GLY A 121 4.40 -4.08 9.21
CA GLY A 121 5.42 -3.49 10.09
C GLY A 121 6.58 -2.84 9.33
N LEU A 122 6.39 -2.45 8.08
CA LEU A 122 7.42 -1.85 7.24
C LEU A 122 7.67 -0.40 7.65
N SER A 123 8.94 0.02 7.64
CA SER A 123 9.22 1.44 7.72
C SER A 123 8.95 2.13 6.38
N PRO A 124 8.61 3.43 6.38
CA PRO A 124 8.37 4.21 5.15
C PRO A 124 9.50 4.07 4.13
N PHE A 125 10.74 4.08 4.58
CA PHE A 125 11.92 3.95 3.73
C PHE A 125 11.90 2.66 2.90
N PHE A 126 11.66 1.51 3.55
CA PHE A 126 11.63 0.22 2.85
C PHE A 126 10.44 0.10 1.92
N THR A 127 9.31 0.71 2.26
CA THR A 127 8.14 0.72 1.38
C THR A 127 8.40 1.55 0.12
N ILE A 128 8.96 2.75 0.26
CA ILE A 128 9.31 3.61 -0.88
C ILE A 128 10.34 2.92 -1.77
N LEU A 129 11.38 2.33 -1.18
CA LEU A 129 12.40 1.60 -1.93
C LEU A 129 11.79 0.45 -2.73
N ALA A 130 10.95 -0.36 -2.09
CA ALA A 130 10.29 -1.49 -2.74
C ALA A 130 9.37 -1.04 -3.87
N VAL A 131 8.58 0.02 -3.67
CA VAL A 131 7.67 0.57 -4.70
C VAL A 131 8.46 1.14 -5.87
N THR A 132 9.58 1.83 -5.62
CA THR A 132 10.44 2.35 -6.69
C THR A 132 11.05 1.22 -7.53
N VAL A 133 11.59 0.20 -6.87
CA VAL A 133 12.19 -0.96 -7.56
C VAL A 133 11.11 -1.75 -8.30
N GLY A 134 10.02 -2.10 -7.63
CA GLY A 134 8.92 -2.84 -8.25
C GLY A 134 8.28 -2.10 -9.43
N GLY A 135 8.15 -0.78 -9.30
CA GLY A 135 7.67 0.09 -10.37
C GLY A 135 8.61 0.13 -11.57
N GLY A 136 9.93 0.17 -11.34
CA GLY A 136 10.94 0.16 -12.40
C GLY A 136 10.96 -1.14 -13.21
N PHE A 137 10.69 -2.29 -12.59
CA PHE A 137 10.71 -3.59 -13.27
C PHE A 137 9.35 -4.01 -13.85
N PHE A 138 8.24 -3.73 -13.16
CA PHE A 138 6.93 -4.27 -13.48
C PHE A 138 5.83 -3.19 -13.62
N GLY A 139 6.19 -1.90 -13.59
CA GLY A 139 5.22 -0.81 -13.69
C GLY A 139 4.23 -0.77 -12.51
N ILE A 140 2.99 -0.33 -12.77
CA ILE A 140 1.95 -0.17 -11.75
C ILE A 140 1.66 -1.47 -10.98
N PRO A 141 1.50 -2.65 -11.62
CA PRO A 141 1.34 -3.91 -10.88
C PRO A 141 2.49 -4.21 -9.91
N GLY A 142 3.73 -3.91 -10.32
CA GLY A 142 4.90 -4.04 -9.47
C GLY A 142 4.88 -3.11 -8.26
N MET A 143 4.43 -1.87 -8.43
CA MET A 143 4.27 -0.92 -7.33
C MET A 143 3.25 -1.43 -6.28
N ILE A 144 2.11 -1.94 -6.73
CA ILE A 144 1.05 -2.46 -5.85
C ILE A 144 1.53 -3.68 -5.05
N LEU A 145 2.26 -4.59 -5.71
CA LEU A 145 2.76 -5.83 -5.08
C LEU A 145 4.01 -5.60 -4.22
N SER A 146 4.67 -4.46 -4.34
CA SER A 146 5.95 -4.18 -3.67
C SER A 146 5.85 -4.22 -2.15
N ALA A 147 4.81 -3.64 -1.55
CA ALA A 147 4.64 -3.60 -0.11
C ALA A 147 4.46 -5.02 0.49
N PRO A 148 3.58 -5.88 -0.04
CA PRO A 148 3.50 -7.28 0.39
C PRO A 148 4.80 -8.06 0.23
N VAL A 149 5.47 -7.93 -0.91
CA VAL A 149 6.74 -8.63 -1.17
C VAL A 149 7.81 -8.20 -0.17
N MET A 150 7.92 -6.90 0.09
CA MET A 150 8.88 -6.39 1.08
C MET A 150 8.53 -6.82 2.51
N GLY A 151 7.24 -6.92 2.83
CA GLY A 151 6.78 -7.47 4.11
C GLY A 151 7.24 -8.91 4.30
N VAL A 152 7.14 -9.73 3.27
CA VAL A 152 7.66 -11.11 3.27
C VAL A 152 9.17 -11.12 3.50
N ILE A 153 9.92 -10.33 2.73
CA ILE A 153 11.39 -10.25 2.85
C ILE A 153 11.78 -9.84 4.28
N LYS A 154 11.12 -8.85 4.86
CA LYS A 154 11.37 -8.41 6.22
C LYS A 154 11.16 -9.52 7.25
N ILE A 155 10.06 -10.26 7.17
CA ILE A 155 9.75 -11.34 8.10
C ILE A 155 10.86 -12.41 8.06
N TYR A 156 11.28 -12.82 6.86
CA TYR A 156 12.39 -13.78 6.71
C TYR A 156 13.70 -13.25 7.27
N PHE A 157 14.01 -11.98 7.01
CA PHE A 157 15.25 -11.37 7.50
C PHE A 157 15.27 -11.27 9.03
N CYS A 158 14.20 -10.81 9.65
CA CYS A 158 14.10 -10.72 11.11
C CYS A 158 14.23 -12.09 11.76
N GLU A 159 13.62 -13.10 11.19
CA GLU A 159 13.71 -14.45 11.75
C GLU A 159 15.08 -15.08 11.57
N PHE A 160 15.74 -14.83 10.45
CA PHE A 160 17.14 -15.26 10.25
C PHE A 160 18.08 -14.65 11.29
N VAL A 161 17.90 -13.35 11.58
CA VAL A 161 18.70 -12.62 12.59
C VAL A 161 18.42 -13.17 13.99
N ASN A 162 17.15 -13.35 14.36
CA ASN A 162 16.79 -13.87 15.70
C ASN A 162 17.36 -15.27 15.95
N ARG A 163 17.30 -16.16 14.97
CA ARG A 163 17.89 -17.50 15.08
C ARG A 163 19.39 -17.49 15.27
N ARG A 164 20.11 -16.51 14.72
CA ARG A 164 21.54 -16.34 14.97
C ARG A 164 21.82 -15.81 16.37
N HIS A 165 21.00 -14.87 16.84
CA HIS A 165 21.14 -14.31 18.18
C HIS A 165 20.94 -15.37 19.28
N ASP A 166 19.93 -16.23 19.13
CA ASP A 166 19.66 -17.31 20.09
C ASP A 166 20.80 -18.34 20.15
N LYS A 167 21.48 -18.60 19.03
CA LYS A 167 22.65 -19.49 19.02
C LYS A 167 23.85 -18.91 19.74
N ILE A 168 24.06 -17.59 19.65
CA ILE A 168 25.19 -16.90 20.31
C ILE A 168 24.98 -16.81 21.84
N GLN A 169 23.71 -16.78 22.31
CA GLN A 169 23.41 -16.76 23.76
C GLN A 169 23.46 -18.14 24.41
N MET A 170 23.51 -19.22 23.63
CA MET A 170 23.62 -20.60 24.14
C MET A 170 25.04 -21.15 24.12
N GLU A 171 26.02 -20.40 23.59
CA GLU A 171 27.49 -20.67 23.68
C GLU A 171 28.12 -19.85 24.80
#